data_bf48bf331e4bb641666fd2e86db04726
#
_entry.id   bf48bf331e4bb641666fd2e86db04726
#
_cell.length_a   1.000
_cell.length_b   1.000
_cell.length_c   1.000
_cell.angle_alpha   90.00
_cell.angle_beta   90.00
_cell.angle_gamma   90.00
#
_symmetry.space_group_name_H-M   'P 1'
#
loop_
_entity.id
_entity.type
_entity.pdbx_description
1 polymer ?
#
loop_
_entity_poly.entity_id
_entity_poly.type
_entity_poly.pdbx_seq_one_letter_code
_entity_poly.pdbx_strand_id
1 'polypeptide(L)'
;HPYPKKIGGRWFLPNPLGARLHQKSGLGIIVDNGITLLPMEVLFCHWNRHVPIERDWVNQILSEDPDFIAKSVVFDVSRSGGEIVIPTLNCAVDEYPNQSFAVKWSRNDSHFNTEPISQIRWFWASSDVDWDELRNWVNEVISVRCIPEIFVIDDEMDITMYRLGYEELSGNQKTWANLSEQEISLIN
;
A
#
# COMPACT_ATOMS: atom_id res chain seq x y z
N HIS A 1 -20.19 0.52 -18.20
CA HIS A 1 -19.79 -0.53 -17.26
C HIS A 1 -20.93 -0.77 -16.26
N PRO A 2 -21.07 -1.97 -15.73
CA PRO A 2 -22.06 -2.27 -14.69
C PRO A 2 -21.68 -1.60 -13.36
N TYR A 3 -22.69 -1.28 -12.56
CA TYR A 3 -22.50 -0.85 -11.18
C TYR A 3 -22.02 -2.05 -10.31
N PRO A 4 -20.99 -1.88 -9.47
CA PRO A 4 -20.64 -2.90 -8.50
C PRO A 4 -21.78 -3.17 -7.52
N LYS A 5 -22.06 -4.42 -7.18
CA LYS A 5 -23.13 -4.81 -6.27
C LYS A 5 -22.56 -5.30 -4.94
N LYS A 6 -23.08 -4.78 -3.82
CA LYS A 6 -22.64 -5.22 -2.49
C LYS A 6 -23.02 -6.69 -2.26
N ILE A 7 -22.03 -7.50 -1.92
CA ILE A 7 -22.19 -8.91 -1.53
C ILE A 7 -21.34 -9.12 -0.27
N GLY A 8 -21.99 -9.25 0.86
CA GLY A 8 -21.30 -9.27 2.15
C GLY A 8 -20.56 -7.96 2.40
N GLY A 9 -19.29 -8.02 2.82
CA GLY A 9 -18.41 -6.87 3.01
C GLY A 9 -17.65 -6.42 1.75
N ARG A 10 -17.96 -6.98 0.56
CA ARG A 10 -17.24 -6.74 -0.68
C ARG A 10 -18.21 -6.33 -1.80
N TRP A 11 -17.65 -5.95 -2.96
CA TRP A 11 -18.40 -5.42 -4.10
C TRP A 11 -18.16 -6.29 -5.34
N PHE A 12 -19.21 -6.93 -5.83
CA PHE A 12 -19.16 -7.81 -6.99
C PHE A 12 -19.17 -7.02 -8.30
N LEU A 13 -18.27 -7.40 -9.20
CA LEU A 13 -18.19 -6.90 -10.57
C LEU A 13 -18.21 -8.08 -11.55
N PRO A 14 -19.20 -8.14 -12.46
CA PRO A 14 -19.37 -9.30 -13.34
C PRO A 14 -18.33 -9.37 -14.46
N ASN A 15 -18.20 -10.57 -15.03
CA ASN A 15 -17.45 -10.81 -16.27
C ASN A 15 -18.20 -10.15 -17.48
N PRO A 16 -17.48 -9.78 -18.55
CA PRO A 16 -16.04 -9.96 -18.79
C PRO A 16 -15.16 -8.90 -18.15
N LEU A 17 -15.75 -7.83 -17.57
CA LEU A 17 -14.98 -6.74 -16.99
C LEU A 17 -14.17 -7.20 -15.78
N GLY A 18 -14.78 -7.94 -14.87
CA GLY A 18 -14.11 -8.47 -13.67
C GLY A 18 -12.89 -9.30 -14.02
N ALA A 19 -13.02 -10.28 -14.90
CA ALA A 19 -11.89 -11.11 -15.32
C ALA A 19 -10.75 -10.30 -15.92
N ARG A 20 -11.06 -9.31 -16.76
CA ARG A 20 -10.05 -8.43 -17.38
C ARG A 20 -9.30 -7.57 -16.35
N LEU A 21 -10.00 -7.01 -15.36
CA LEU A 21 -9.39 -6.21 -14.30
C LEU A 21 -8.49 -7.06 -13.41
N HIS A 22 -8.92 -8.27 -13.06
CA HIS A 22 -8.12 -9.20 -12.29
C HIS A 22 -6.84 -9.61 -13.04
N GLN A 23 -6.97 -10.08 -14.27
CA GLN A 23 -5.83 -10.56 -15.06
C GLN A 23 -4.80 -9.48 -15.37
N LYS A 24 -5.25 -8.26 -15.71
CA LYS A 24 -4.36 -7.16 -16.10
C LYS A 24 -3.80 -6.35 -14.94
N SER A 25 -4.51 -6.31 -13.84
CA SER A 25 -4.23 -5.37 -12.76
C SER A 25 -4.21 -6.00 -11.37
N GLY A 26 -4.47 -7.29 -11.24
CA GLY A 26 -4.50 -7.97 -9.94
C GLY A 26 -5.61 -7.48 -9.00
N LEU A 27 -6.70 -6.90 -9.54
CA LEU A 27 -7.79 -6.37 -8.72
C LEU A 27 -8.77 -7.46 -8.30
N GLY A 28 -9.17 -7.41 -7.05
CA GLY A 28 -10.20 -8.26 -6.46
C GLY A 28 -9.84 -9.73 -6.32
N ILE A 29 -10.81 -10.49 -5.87
CA ILE A 29 -10.74 -11.96 -5.76
C ILE A 29 -11.71 -12.57 -6.76
N ILE A 30 -11.27 -13.59 -7.48
CA ILE A 30 -12.12 -14.33 -8.43
C ILE A 30 -13.23 -15.07 -7.68
N VAL A 31 -14.44 -14.93 -8.18
CA VAL A 31 -15.63 -15.66 -7.74
C VAL A 31 -16.42 -16.14 -8.98
N ASP A 32 -17.48 -16.88 -8.76
CA ASP A 32 -18.36 -17.30 -9.86
C ASP A 32 -18.87 -16.10 -10.66
N ASN A 33 -18.61 -16.14 -11.97
CA ASN A 33 -19.04 -15.14 -12.95
C ASN A 33 -18.50 -13.70 -12.76
N GLY A 34 -17.44 -13.51 -11.98
CA GLY A 34 -16.86 -12.17 -11.78
C GLY A 34 -15.73 -12.13 -10.76
N ILE A 35 -15.59 -10.95 -10.15
CA ILE A 35 -14.68 -10.70 -9.05
C ILE A 35 -15.40 -9.98 -7.91
N THR A 36 -14.86 -10.11 -6.70
CA THR A 36 -15.25 -9.25 -5.57
C THR A 36 -14.13 -8.29 -5.22
N LEU A 37 -14.47 -7.03 -5.04
CA LEU A 37 -13.56 -5.91 -4.78
C LEU A 37 -13.73 -5.40 -3.34
N LEU A 38 -12.64 -4.93 -2.75
CA LEU A 38 -12.70 -4.07 -1.57
C LEU A 38 -13.18 -2.66 -1.95
N PRO A 39 -13.72 -1.87 -1.01
CA PRO A 39 -14.17 -0.50 -1.31
C PRO A 39 -13.09 0.36 -1.99
N MET A 40 -11.84 0.33 -1.54
CA MET A 40 -10.75 1.08 -2.17
C MET A 40 -10.44 0.64 -3.60
N GLU A 41 -10.62 -0.64 -3.91
CA GLU A 41 -10.47 -1.15 -5.29
C GLU A 41 -11.63 -0.68 -6.19
N VAL A 42 -12.84 -0.58 -5.64
CA VAL A 42 -14.00 0.00 -6.37
C VAL A 42 -13.72 1.45 -6.68
N LEU A 43 -13.25 2.25 -5.71
CA LEU A 43 -12.95 3.66 -5.92
C LEU A 43 -11.80 3.84 -6.91
N PHE A 44 -10.76 3.02 -6.85
CA PHE A 44 -9.70 2.97 -7.85
C PHE A 44 -10.26 2.68 -9.26
N CYS A 45 -11.16 1.71 -9.40
CA CYS A 45 -11.82 1.42 -10.67
C CYS A 45 -12.70 2.58 -11.15
N HIS A 46 -13.34 3.30 -10.25
CA HIS A 46 -14.11 4.49 -10.58
C HIS A 46 -13.20 5.59 -11.15
N TRP A 47 -12.12 5.93 -10.47
CA TRP A 47 -11.18 6.97 -10.90
C TRP A 47 -10.43 6.63 -12.19
N ASN A 48 -9.98 5.38 -12.33
CA ASN A 48 -9.02 5.00 -13.36
C ASN A 48 -9.58 4.12 -14.48
N ARG A 49 -10.80 3.61 -14.34
CA ARG A 49 -11.41 2.65 -15.29
C ARG A 49 -12.86 2.98 -15.61
N HIS A 50 -13.36 4.14 -15.18
CA HIS A 50 -14.72 4.62 -15.43
C HIS A 50 -15.83 3.64 -14.99
N VAL A 51 -15.58 2.85 -13.95
CA VAL A 51 -16.61 2.02 -13.33
C VAL A 51 -17.56 2.94 -12.56
N PRO A 52 -18.87 2.91 -12.82
CA PRO A 52 -19.80 3.80 -12.14
C PRO A 52 -19.99 3.39 -10.68
N ILE A 53 -20.21 4.38 -9.81
CA ILE A 53 -20.65 4.20 -8.43
C ILE A 53 -21.92 4.99 -8.18
N GLU A 54 -22.73 4.57 -7.23
CA GLU A 54 -23.94 5.29 -6.84
C GLU A 54 -23.60 6.63 -6.17
N ARG A 55 -24.50 7.62 -6.29
CA ARG A 55 -24.26 8.99 -5.85
C ARG A 55 -23.80 9.09 -4.39
N ASP A 56 -24.41 8.32 -3.50
CA ASP A 56 -24.14 8.37 -2.07
C ASP A 56 -23.19 7.26 -1.59
N TRP A 57 -22.63 6.49 -2.53
CA TRP A 57 -21.79 5.33 -2.22
C TRP A 57 -20.57 5.68 -1.36
N VAL A 58 -19.86 6.77 -1.68
CA VAL A 58 -18.68 7.22 -0.92
C VAL A 58 -19.06 7.57 0.52
N ASN A 59 -20.16 8.32 0.72
CA ASN A 59 -20.63 8.68 2.05
C ASN A 59 -21.03 7.46 2.88
N GLN A 60 -21.63 6.47 2.26
CA GLN A 60 -21.97 5.22 2.91
C GLN A 60 -20.71 4.50 3.41
N ILE A 61 -19.68 4.37 2.56
CA ILE A 61 -18.43 3.72 2.97
C ILE A 61 -17.71 4.52 4.05
N LEU A 62 -17.65 5.84 3.95
CA LEU A 62 -17.05 6.70 4.99
C LEU A 62 -17.73 6.57 6.35
N SER A 63 -19.02 6.28 6.40
CA SER A 63 -19.71 6.03 7.67
C SER A 63 -19.31 4.71 8.32
N GLU A 64 -18.88 3.72 7.54
CA GLU A 64 -18.41 2.42 7.98
C GLU A 64 -16.87 2.42 8.26
N ASP A 65 -16.11 3.19 7.49
CA ASP A 65 -14.64 3.29 7.56
C ASP A 65 -14.19 4.75 7.36
N PRO A 66 -13.92 5.50 8.44
CA PRO A 66 -13.48 6.90 8.35
C PRO A 66 -12.17 7.10 7.57
N ASP A 67 -11.31 6.08 7.53
CA ASP A 67 -10.03 6.11 6.82
C ASP A 67 -10.15 5.70 5.34
N PHE A 68 -11.35 5.46 4.85
CA PHE A 68 -11.60 4.93 3.50
C PHE A 68 -10.93 5.74 2.40
N ILE A 69 -11.04 7.08 2.44
CA ILE A 69 -10.43 7.94 1.42
C ILE A 69 -8.90 7.86 1.48
N ALA A 70 -8.31 7.93 2.67
CA ALA A 70 -6.86 7.81 2.85
C ALA A 70 -6.35 6.47 2.30
N LYS A 71 -6.98 5.36 2.66
CA LYS A 71 -6.66 4.02 2.13
C LYS A 71 -6.76 3.97 0.60
N SER A 72 -7.78 4.60 0.03
CA SER A 72 -7.98 4.65 -1.41
C SER A 72 -6.91 5.47 -2.13
N VAL A 73 -6.52 6.61 -1.56
CA VAL A 73 -5.45 7.46 -2.09
C VAL A 73 -4.10 6.74 -2.01
N VAL A 74 -3.79 6.11 -0.88
CA VAL A 74 -2.57 5.29 -0.74
C VAL A 74 -2.55 4.17 -1.77
N PHE A 75 -3.67 3.48 -1.95
CA PHE A 75 -3.79 2.39 -2.93
C PHE A 75 -3.58 2.89 -4.36
N ASP A 76 -4.18 4.02 -4.74
CA ASP A 76 -4.04 4.64 -6.07
C ASP A 76 -2.59 5.07 -6.33
N VAL A 77 -1.98 5.82 -5.40
CA VAL A 77 -0.60 6.31 -5.51
C VAL A 77 0.40 5.16 -5.57
N SER A 78 0.20 4.09 -4.78
CA SER A 78 1.08 2.92 -4.79
C SER A 78 1.12 2.20 -6.14
N ARG A 79 0.14 2.44 -7.01
CA ARG A 79 0.00 1.87 -8.36
C ARG A 79 0.38 2.83 -9.48
N SER A 80 0.78 4.06 -9.17
CA SER A 80 1.00 5.14 -10.14
C SER A 80 2.07 4.84 -11.19
N GLY A 81 3.07 4.03 -10.86
CA GLY A 81 4.11 3.57 -11.80
C GLY A 81 3.69 2.41 -12.70
N GLY A 82 2.46 1.93 -12.58
CA GLY A 82 1.94 0.76 -13.31
C GLY A 82 2.25 -0.57 -12.64
N GLU A 83 2.74 -0.53 -11.41
CA GLU A 83 2.96 -1.71 -10.58
C GLU A 83 1.63 -2.40 -10.23
N ILE A 84 1.69 -3.70 -10.01
CA ILE A 84 0.58 -4.48 -9.47
C ILE A 84 0.67 -4.42 -7.94
N VAL A 85 -0.37 -3.89 -7.32
CA VAL A 85 -0.51 -3.83 -5.87
C VAL A 85 -1.77 -4.56 -5.46
N ILE A 86 -1.64 -5.53 -4.56
CA ILE A 86 -2.73 -6.36 -4.07
C ILE A 86 -2.88 -6.08 -2.56
N PRO A 87 -4.06 -5.66 -2.10
CA PRO A 87 -4.34 -5.55 -0.67
C PRO A 87 -4.13 -6.89 0.04
N THR A 88 -3.52 -6.88 1.23
CA THR A 88 -3.31 -8.13 2.00
C THR A 88 -4.62 -8.85 2.32
N LEU A 89 -5.73 -8.12 2.42
CA LEU A 89 -7.08 -8.68 2.56
C LEU A 89 -7.55 -9.53 1.34
N ASN A 90 -6.84 -9.46 0.22
CA ASN A 90 -7.06 -10.30 -0.96
C ASN A 90 -6.08 -11.48 -1.05
N CYS A 91 -5.11 -11.58 -0.15
CA CYS A 91 -4.14 -12.66 -0.06
C CYS A 91 -4.64 -13.79 0.84
N ALA A 92 -3.93 -14.91 0.88
CA ALA A 92 -4.24 -15.99 1.80
C ALA A 92 -4.08 -15.53 3.26
N VAL A 93 -4.83 -16.15 4.15
CA VAL A 93 -4.74 -15.86 5.59
C VAL A 93 -3.32 -16.16 6.06
N ASP A 94 -2.75 -15.24 6.83
CA ASP A 94 -1.41 -15.33 7.41
C ASP A 94 -0.25 -15.45 6.38
N GLU A 95 -0.51 -15.16 5.10
CA GLU A 95 0.54 -15.13 4.07
C GLU A 95 1.52 -13.97 4.27
N TYR A 96 1.02 -12.84 4.77
CA TYR A 96 1.79 -11.64 5.07
C TYR A 96 1.52 -11.13 6.49
N PRO A 97 2.45 -10.38 7.11
CA PRO A 97 2.23 -9.75 8.40
C PRO A 97 0.91 -8.96 8.44
N ASN A 98 0.16 -9.08 9.53
CA ASN A 98 -1.14 -8.40 9.69
C ASN A 98 -1.06 -6.87 9.55
N GLN A 99 0.12 -6.29 9.84
CA GLN A 99 0.37 -4.86 9.71
C GLN A 99 0.55 -4.41 8.25
N SER A 100 0.84 -5.33 7.33
CA SER A 100 0.98 -4.99 5.91
C SER A 100 -0.38 -4.66 5.31
N PHE A 101 -0.48 -3.48 4.69
CA PHE A 101 -1.69 -3.01 4.00
C PHE A 101 -1.85 -3.64 2.62
N ALA A 102 -0.76 -3.73 1.88
CA ALA A 102 -0.73 -4.27 0.53
C ALA A 102 0.65 -4.83 0.18
N VAL A 103 0.68 -5.61 -0.87
CA VAL A 103 1.87 -6.24 -1.44
C VAL A 103 2.04 -5.79 -2.88
N LYS A 104 3.28 -5.52 -3.31
CA LYS A 104 3.58 -4.94 -4.62
C LYS A 104 4.50 -5.82 -5.45
N TRP A 105 4.15 -5.97 -6.73
CA TRP A 105 4.97 -6.59 -7.78
C TRP A 105 5.47 -5.55 -8.78
N SER A 106 6.61 -5.83 -9.42
CA SER A 106 7.09 -5.02 -10.53
C SER A 106 6.08 -5.02 -11.68
N ARG A 107 5.97 -3.88 -12.38
CA ARG A 107 5.04 -3.76 -13.54
C ARG A 107 5.31 -4.77 -14.66
N ASN A 108 6.53 -5.28 -14.75
CA ASN A 108 6.94 -6.23 -15.78
C ASN A 108 6.78 -7.69 -15.36
N ASP A 109 6.43 -7.95 -14.09
CA ASP A 109 6.30 -9.28 -13.54
C ASP A 109 4.84 -9.72 -13.50
N SER A 110 4.65 -11.02 -13.64
CA SER A 110 3.34 -11.63 -13.42
C SER A 110 3.18 -11.94 -11.94
N HIS A 111 2.26 -11.26 -11.24
CA HIS A 111 1.95 -11.52 -9.83
C HIS A 111 1.45 -12.94 -9.56
N PHE A 112 1.13 -13.70 -10.61
CA PHE A 112 0.76 -15.11 -10.48
C PHE A 112 1.96 -16.06 -10.42
N ASN A 113 3.14 -15.63 -10.88
CA ASN A 113 4.30 -16.50 -11.09
C ASN A 113 5.60 -15.97 -10.48
N THR A 114 5.59 -14.81 -9.85
CA THR A 114 6.77 -14.16 -9.28
C THR A 114 6.53 -13.77 -7.84
N GLU A 115 7.62 -13.65 -7.09
CA GLU A 115 7.59 -13.12 -5.73
C GLU A 115 7.38 -11.61 -5.72
N PRO A 116 6.69 -11.07 -4.70
CA PRO A 116 6.52 -9.64 -4.56
C PRO A 116 7.85 -8.93 -4.27
N ILE A 117 7.95 -7.67 -4.68
CA ILE A 117 9.14 -6.84 -4.44
C ILE A 117 9.04 -6.02 -3.18
N SER A 118 7.83 -5.66 -2.74
CA SER A 118 7.62 -4.79 -1.59
C SER A 118 6.37 -5.16 -0.81
N GLN A 119 6.36 -4.81 0.48
CA GLN A 119 5.17 -4.75 1.31
C GLN A 119 4.96 -3.33 1.78
N ILE A 120 3.70 -2.90 1.85
CA ILE A 120 3.29 -1.52 2.10
C ILE A 120 2.56 -1.43 3.44
N ARG A 121 2.93 -0.42 4.24
CA ARG A 121 2.13 0.14 5.34
C ARG A 121 1.81 1.59 5.05
N TRP A 122 0.80 2.12 5.71
CA TRP A 122 0.49 3.54 5.66
C TRP A 122 0.18 4.10 7.05
N PHE A 123 0.42 5.40 7.23
CA PHE A 123 0.17 6.12 8.46
C PHE A 123 -0.36 7.51 8.14
N TRP A 124 -1.21 8.03 9.03
CA TRP A 124 -1.45 9.45 9.07
C TRP A 124 -0.20 10.18 9.56
N ALA A 125 0.12 11.34 8.97
CA ALA A 125 1.25 12.16 9.41
C ALA A 125 1.12 12.62 10.87
N SER A 126 -0.11 12.73 11.36
CA SER A 126 -0.45 13.09 12.75
C SER A 126 -0.47 11.91 13.73
N SER A 127 -0.30 10.68 13.26
CA SER A 127 -0.35 9.49 14.12
C SER A 127 0.94 9.30 14.91
N ASP A 128 0.79 8.87 16.16
CA ASP A 128 1.93 8.33 16.91
C ASP A 128 2.34 6.97 16.31
N VAL A 129 3.65 6.79 16.14
CA VAL A 129 4.22 5.56 15.60
C VAL A 129 4.84 4.75 16.73
N ASP A 130 4.41 3.49 16.87
CA ASP A 130 5.11 2.51 17.67
C ASP A 130 6.36 2.03 16.92
N TRP A 131 7.52 2.57 17.32
CA TRP A 131 8.79 2.29 16.66
C TRP A 131 9.27 0.84 16.82
N ASP A 132 8.90 0.18 17.92
CA ASP A 132 9.26 -1.23 18.14
C ASP A 132 8.41 -2.15 17.25
N GLU A 133 7.12 -1.89 17.14
CA GLU A 133 6.24 -2.59 16.23
C GLU A 133 6.68 -2.37 14.77
N LEU A 134 6.98 -1.13 14.39
CA LEU A 134 7.44 -0.80 13.05
C LEU A 134 8.74 -1.53 12.71
N ARG A 135 9.71 -1.53 13.63
CA ARG A 135 10.99 -2.26 13.45
C ARG A 135 10.78 -3.75 13.29
N ASN A 136 9.89 -4.35 14.08
CA ASN A 136 9.56 -5.77 13.96
C ASN A 136 8.96 -6.08 12.59
N TRP A 137 8.00 -5.27 12.11
CA TRP A 137 7.45 -5.42 10.76
C TRP A 137 8.52 -5.27 9.68
N VAL A 138 9.42 -4.28 9.77
CA VAL A 138 10.54 -4.11 8.82
C VAL A 138 11.41 -5.36 8.77
N ASN A 139 11.75 -5.93 9.94
CA ASN A 139 12.53 -7.17 10.03
C ASN A 139 11.84 -8.35 9.33
N GLU A 140 10.54 -8.52 9.57
CA GLU A 140 9.74 -9.59 8.94
C GLU A 140 9.73 -9.43 7.42
N VAL A 141 9.48 -8.22 6.93
CA VAL A 141 9.43 -7.92 5.49
C VAL A 141 10.79 -8.17 4.82
N ILE A 142 11.90 -7.73 5.43
CA ILE A 142 13.24 -7.95 4.90
C ILE A 142 13.61 -9.44 4.93
N SER A 143 13.16 -10.18 5.94
CA SER A 143 13.45 -11.62 6.06
C SER A 143 12.92 -12.45 4.89
N VAL A 144 11.84 -12.00 4.27
CA VAL A 144 11.26 -12.61 3.06
C VAL A 144 11.70 -11.91 1.76
N ARG A 145 12.77 -11.13 1.81
CA ARG A 145 13.38 -10.42 0.67
C ARG A 145 12.47 -9.39 -0.01
N CYS A 146 11.51 -8.85 0.73
CA CYS A 146 10.70 -7.71 0.29
C CYS A 146 11.28 -6.39 0.81
N ILE A 147 10.97 -5.31 0.12
CA ILE A 147 11.29 -3.94 0.53
C ILE A 147 10.14 -3.42 1.38
N PRO A 148 10.38 -2.98 2.63
CA PRO A 148 9.35 -2.29 3.41
C PRO A 148 9.14 -0.88 2.87
N GLU A 149 7.92 -0.57 2.43
CA GLU A 149 7.52 0.77 1.98
C GLU A 149 6.48 1.35 2.93
N ILE A 150 6.67 2.60 3.34
CA ILE A 150 5.74 3.35 4.17
C ILE A 150 5.20 4.52 3.37
N PHE A 151 3.88 4.68 3.37
CA PHE A 151 3.17 5.81 2.83
C PHE A 151 2.63 6.64 4.00
N VAL A 152 3.08 7.87 4.14
CA VAL A 152 2.60 8.83 5.13
C VAL A 152 1.67 9.81 4.43
N ILE A 153 0.43 9.90 4.89
CA ILE A 153 -0.60 10.77 4.33
C ILE A 153 -0.96 11.87 5.32
N ASP A 154 -1.06 13.11 4.86
CA ASP A 154 -1.47 14.25 5.66
C ASP A 154 -2.97 14.61 5.49
N ASP A 155 -3.42 15.64 6.19
CA ASP A 155 -4.81 16.09 6.18
C ASP A 155 -5.25 16.66 4.82
N GLU A 156 -4.30 17.05 3.96
CA GLU A 156 -4.55 17.52 2.59
C GLU A 156 -4.54 16.37 1.58
N MET A 157 -4.37 15.12 2.05
CA MET A 157 -4.24 13.91 1.26
C MET A 157 -2.96 13.84 0.43
N ASP A 158 -1.95 14.63 0.76
CA ASP A 158 -0.63 14.51 0.18
C ASP A 158 0.14 13.33 0.78
N ILE A 159 0.87 12.61 -0.07
CA ILE A 159 1.58 11.39 0.32
C ILE A 159 3.08 11.56 0.17
N THR A 160 3.80 11.18 1.24
CA THR A 160 5.24 10.96 1.19
C THR A 160 5.53 9.47 1.36
N MET A 161 6.33 8.90 0.45
CA MET A 161 6.70 7.48 0.47
C MET A 161 8.16 7.32 0.93
N TYR A 162 8.38 6.38 1.84
CA TYR A 162 9.69 5.97 2.33
C TYR A 162 9.92 4.48 2.08
N ARG A 163 11.15 4.15 1.70
CA ARG A 163 11.66 2.77 1.73
C ARG A 163 12.55 2.62 2.93
N LEU A 164 12.31 1.59 3.71
CA LEU A 164 13.07 1.33 4.91
C LEU A 164 14.07 0.19 4.68
N GLY A 165 15.23 0.31 5.34
CA GLY A 165 16.30 -0.69 5.28
C GLY A 165 17.27 -0.48 6.42
N TYR A 166 18.22 -1.41 6.55
CA TYR A 166 19.35 -1.27 7.45
C TYR A 166 20.56 -0.83 6.65
N GLU A 167 21.20 0.22 7.12
CA GLU A 167 22.55 0.59 6.66
C GLU A 167 23.53 0.29 7.76
N GLU A 168 24.59 -0.46 7.41
CA GLU A 168 25.76 -0.53 8.26
C GLU A 168 26.49 0.82 8.16
N LEU A 169 26.44 1.59 9.24
CA LEU A 169 27.20 2.83 9.36
C LEU A 169 28.68 2.44 9.48
N SER A 170 29.32 2.19 8.36
CA SER A 170 30.77 2.03 8.27
C SER A 170 31.39 3.34 7.85
N GLY A 171 32.19 3.95 8.71
CA GLY A 171 32.94 5.17 8.40
C GLY A 171 33.82 5.60 9.55
N ASN A 172 34.94 6.18 9.22
CA ASN A 172 35.84 6.82 10.19
C ASN A 172 35.30 8.23 10.53
N GLN A 173 34.12 8.32 11.17
CA GLN A 173 33.73 9.59 11.77
C GLN A 173 34.61 9.87 12.97
N LYS A 174 35.32 11.00 12.92
CA LYS A 174 36.05 11.52 14.09
C LYS A 174 35.02 11.81 15.19
N THR A 175 35.24 11.26 16.39
CA THR A 175 34.47 11.69 17.56
C THR A 175 34.81 13.14 17.91
N TRP A 176 33.92 13.84 18.59
CA TRP A 176 34.18 15.19 19.08
C TRP A 176 35.52 15.34 19.79
N ALA A 177 35.95 14.30 20.50
CA ALA A 177 37.26 14.28 21.19
C ALA A 177 38.46 14.28 20.24
N ASN A 178 38.24 13.96 18.96
CA ASN A 178 39.29 13.85 17.95
C ASN A 178 39.24 15.00 16.92
N LEU A 179 38.34 15.97 17.11
CA LEU A 179 38.26 17.14 16.25
C LEU A 179 39.32 18.16 16.65
N SER A 180 40.00 18.73 15.68
CA SER A 180 40.91 19.87 15.92
C SER A 180 40.11 21.14 16.22
N GLU A 181 40.75 22.12 16.89
CA GLU A 181 40.11 23.42 17.17
C GLU A 181 39.60 24.11 15.88
N GLN A 182 40.29 23.92 14.76
CA GLN A 182 39.85 24.45 13.46
C GLN A 182 38.59 23.77 12.92
N GLU A 183 38.43 22.46 13.12
CA GLU A 183 37.24 21.72 12.71
C GLU A 183 36.05 22.09 13.61
N ILE A 184 36.27 22.34 14.90
CA ILE A 184 35.23 22.79 15.83
C ILE A 184 34.73 24.19 15.50
N SER A 185 35.61 25.09 15.04
CA SER A 185 35.25 26.45 14.64
C SER A 185 34.39 26.55 13.38
N LEU A 186 34.37 25.51 12.55
CA LEU A 186 33.54 25.43 11.35
C LEU A 186 32.09 24.97 11.61
N ILE A 187 31.82 24.46 12.82
CA ILE A 187 30.51 23.88 13.20
C ILE A 187 29.68 24.89 14.03
N ASN A 188 30.30 25.96 14.56
CA ASN A 188 29.66 27.06 15.26
C ASN A 188 29.41 28.25 14.33
#